data_d54e23aa69e4cb7c559ab9958288fbfa
#
_entry.id   d54e23aa69e4cb7c559ab9958288fbfa
#
_cell.length_a   1.000
_cell.length_b   1.000
_cell.length_c   1.000
_cell.angle_alpha   90.00
_cell.angle_beta   90.00
_cell.angle_gamma   90.00
#
_symmetry.space_group_name_H-M   'P 1'
#
loop_
_entity.id
_entity.type
_entity.pdbx_description
1 polymer ?
#
loop_
_entity_poly.entity_id
_entity_poly.type
_entity_poly.pdbx_seq_one_letter_code
_entity_poly.pdbx_strand_id
1 'polypeptide(L)'
;MYEIETTKEVEIMAGSPVMKDILHYMDNIINLNSKKNKELKKKKITPKFVIYSGHDFIIAAVQLYLNAVFNTPCFYPGFADNQFFELHKQDEIYENNLKENYFHVEYYFNGNLLLNISYSEFKRKISEIMWSMDQIVYFCKVEKYSFVDYLLYFVLSFSLISITIVMIKENISEKKRQNISKNKYPIYKNYQMKEN
;
A
#
# COMPACT_ATOMS: atom_id res chain seq x y z
N MET A 1 -2.76 -23.73 10.71
CA MET A 1 -2.18 -22.43 11.08
C MET A 1 -1.18 -22.12 9.99
N TYR A 2 -1.45 -21.18 9.10
CA TYR A 2 -0.50 -20.80 8.04
C TYR A 2 0.47 -19.80 8.66
N GLU A 3 1.72 -20.22 8.89
CA GLU A 3 2.80 -19.30 9.18
C GLU A 3 3.09 -18.52 7.90
N ILE A 4 2.87 -17.22 7.94
CA ILE A 4 3.34 -16.33 6.88
C ILE A 4 4.83 -16.12 7.20
N GLU A 5 5.71 -16.81 6.47
CA GLU A 5 7.13 -16.52 6.52
C GLU A 5 7.36 -15.14 5.89
N THR A 6 7.40 -14.12 6.72
CA THR A 6 7.79 -12.76 6.31
C THR A 6 9.21 -12.49 6.79
N THR A 7 9.97 -11.74 6.01
CA THR A 7 11.24 -11.25 6.49
C THR A 7 11.01 -10.05 7.42
N LYS A 8 11.90 -9.85 8.38
CA LYS A 8 11.81 -8.72 9.32
C LYS A 8 11.72 -7.37 8.62
N GLU A 9 12.37 -7.23 7.47
CA GLU A 9 12.30 -6.01 6.65
C GLU A 9 10.90 -5.74 6.12
N VAL A 10 10.20 -6.79 5.66
CA VAL A 10 8.81 -6.68 5.17
C VAL A 10 7.85 -6.31 6.29
N GLU A 11 8.03 -6.90 7.48
CA GLU A 11 7.24 -6.59 8.68
C GLU A 11 7.38 -5.11 9.07
N ILE A 12 8.62 -4.63 9.13
CA ILE A 12 8.93 -3.23 9.46
C ILE A 12 8.38 -2.29 8.39
N MET A 13 8.61 -2.60 7.11
CA MET A 13 8.14 -1.80 5.99
C MET A 13 6.63 -1.63 6.01
N ALA A 14 5.89 -2.73 6.18
CA ALA A 14 4.43 -2.72 6.13
C ALA A 14 3.80 -1.91 7.27
N GLY A 15 4.36 -1.97 8.48
CA GLY A 15 3.81 -1.28 9.65
C GLY A 15 4.31 0.16 9.82
N SER A 16 5.45 0.54 9.23
CA SER A 16 6.08 1.85 9.43
C SER A 16 5.16 3.06 9.18
N PRO A 17 4.36 3.13 8.09
CA PRO A 17 3.49 4.27 7.86
C PRO A 17 2.45 4.48 8.96
N VAL A 18 1.81 3.41 9.40
CA VAL A 18 0.78 3.47 10.45
C VAL A 18 1.40 3.82 11.80
N MET A 19 2.54 3.21 12.14
CA MET A 19 3.25 3.50 13.38
C MET A 19 3.76 4.94 13.44
N LYS A 20 4.17 5.51 12.30
CA LYS A 20 4.52 6.92 12.19
C LYS A 20 3.38 7.85 12.52
N ASP A 21 2.18 7.56 12.02
CA ASP A 21 0.98 8.34 12.30
C ASP A 21 0.58 8.22 13.78
N ILE A 22 0.62 7.03 14.35
CA ILE A 22 0.33 6.81 15.77
C ILE A 22 1.27 7.63 16.64
N LEU A 23 2.58 7.57 16.40
CA LEU A 23 3.56 8.38 17.13
C LEU A 23 3.30 9.88 16.97
N HIS A 24 2.95 10.32 15.75
CA HIS A 24 2.65 11.73 15.50
C HIS A 24 1.46 12.23 16.34
N TYR A 25 0.38 11.45 16.45
CA TYR A 25 -0.75 11.81 17.30
C TYR A 25 -0.39 11.82 18.78
N MET A 26 0.33 10.82 19.26
CA MET A 26 0.79 10.74 20.65
C MET A 26 1.71 11.92 21.00
N ASP A 27 2.69 12.24 20.15
CA ASP A 27 3.57 13.40 20.31
C ASP A 27 2.79 14.71 20.40
N ASN A 28 1.77 14.89 19.56
CA ASN A 28 0.94 16.08 19.60
C ASN A 28 0.20 16.21 20.94
N ILE A 29 -0.34 15.11 21.49
CA ILE A 29 -1.02 15.11 22.77
C ILE A 29 -0.04 15.44 23.92
N ILE A 30 1.13 14.84 23.92
CA ILE A 30 2.17 15.07 24.94
C ILE A 30 2.64 16.52 24.90
N ASN A 31 2.93 17.06 23.70
CA ASN A 31 3.37 18.43 23.52
C ASN A 31 2.34 19.45 23.97
N LEU A 32 1.04 19.17 23.77
CA LEU A 32 -0.04 20.03 24.25
C LEU A 32 -0.18 20.01 25.78
N ASN A 33 0.20 18.93 26.43
CA ASN A 33 0.16 18.78 27.87
C ASN A 33 1.41 19.36 28.55
N SER A 34 2.47 19.65 27.82
CA SER A 34 3.66 20.31 28.36
C SER A 34 3.35 21.75 28.82
N LYS A 35 3.87 22.15 29.99
CA LYS A 35 3.65 23.50 30.57
C LYS A 35 4.13 24.66 29.68
N LYS A 36 5.07 24.38 28.74
CA LYS A 36 5.65 25.40 27.83
C LYS A 36 4.70 25.90 26.75
N ASN A 37 3.63 25.19 26.46
CA ASN A 37 2.79 25.48 25.26
C ASN A 37 1.38 25.95 25.62
N LYS A 38 1.20 26.69 26.73
CA LYS A 38 -0.13 27.23 27.12
C LYS A 38 -0.81 28.08 26.05
N GLU A 39 -0.04 28.79 25.21
CA GLU A 39 -0.56 29.62 24.13
C GLU A 39 -1.01 28.80 22.90
N LEU A 40 -0.36 27.67 22.63
CA LEU A 40 -0.74 26.77 21.54
C LEU A 40 -2.04 25.99 21.85
N LYS A 41 -2.39 25.82 23.12
CA LYS A 41 -3.65 25.16 23.54
C LYS A 41 -4.91 25.86 23.01
N LYS A 42 -4.85 27.14 22.71
CA LYS A 42 -6.01 27.91 22.22
C LYS A 42 -6.33 27.71 20.74
N LYS A 43 -5.42 27.11 19.93
CA LYS A 43 -5.57 27.06 18.46
C LYS A 43 -5.55 25.64 17.84
N LYS A 44 -5.10 24.60 18.53
CA LYS A 44 -4.96 23.27 17.93
C LYS A 44 -5.90 22.27 18.60
N ILE A 45 -6.95 21.90 17.88
CA ILE A 45 -7.82 20.81 18.28
C ILE A 45 -7.05 19.51 17.97
N THR A 46 -6.62 18.82 19.02
CA THR A 46 -6.03 17.47 18.87
C THR A 46 -7.12 16.46 19.19
N PRO A 47 -7.42 15.54 18.29
CA PRO A 47 -8.42 14.54 18.54
C PRO A 47 -8.00 13.68 19.76
N LYS A 48 -8.94 13.41 20.65
CA LYS A 48 -8.73 12.50 21.77
C LYS A 48 -8.83 11.03 21.38
N PHE A 49 -9.43 10.80 20.23
CA PHE A 49 -9.69 9.48 19.71
C PHE A 49 -9.51 9.51 18.20
N VAL A 50 -8.74 8.55 17.65
CA VAL A 50 -8.50 8.39 16.22
C VAL A 50 -8.86 6.96 15.83
N ILE A 51 -9.70 6.81 14.82
CA ILE A 51 -10.08 5.52 14.28
C ILE A 51 -9.42 5.34 12.93
N TYR A 52 -8.70 4.23 12.77
CA TYR A 52 -8.26 3.74 11.47
C TYR A 52 -9.19 2.60 11.06
N SER A 53 -9.93 2.78 9.99
CA SER A 53 -10.71 1.71 9.37
C SER A 53 -9.90 1.17 8.20
N GLY A 54 -9.58 -0.10 8.23
CA GLY A 54 -8.76 -0.75 7.22
C GLY A 54 -9.10 -2.22 7.07
N HIS A 55 -8.45 -2.85 6.12
CA HIS A 55 -8.54 -4.28 5.92
C HIS A 55 -7.69 -5.03 6.97
N ASP A 56 -7.92 -6.33 7.09
CA ASP A 56 -7.19 -7.27 7.93
C ASP A 56 -5.67 -7.17 7.77
N PHE A 57 -5.18 -6.92 6.55
CA PHE A 57 -3.74 -6.77 6.32
C PHE A 57 -3.13 -5.56 7.05
N ILE A 58 -3.88 -4.49 7.34
CA ILE A 58 -3.37 -3.36 8.14
C ILE A 58 -3.20 -3.77 9.59
N ILE A 59 -4.15 -4.52 10.12
CA ILE A 59 -4.06 -5.09 11.47
C ILE A 59 -2.84 -6.02 11.55
N ALA A 60 -2.69 -6.92 10.57
CA ALA A 60 -1.55 -7.82 10.50
C ALA A 60 -0.21 -7.05 10.40
N ALA A 61 -0.13 -6.01 9.57
CA ALA A 61 1.07 -5.21 9.41
C ALA A 61 1.52 -4.54 10.71
N VAL A 62 0.58 -4.01 11.51
CA VAL A 62 0.89 -3.42 12.81
C VAL A 62 1.33 -4.49 13.81
N GLN A 63 0.67 -5.65 13.85
CA GLN A 63 1.06 -6.75 14.72
C GLN A 63 2.48 -7.26 14.39
N LEU A 64 2.77 -7.48 13.10
CA LEU A 64 4.08 -7.92 12.64
C LEU A 64 5.17 -6.91 12.99
N TYR A 65 4.88 -5.61 12.80
CA TYR A 65 5.78 -4.55 13.21
C TYR A 65 6.08 -4.58 14.72
N LEU A 66 5.03 -4.68 15.54
CA LEU A 66 5.18 -4.74 17.00
C LEU A 66 5.88 -6.02 17.45
N ASN A 67 5.66 -7.12 16.75
CA ASN A 67 6.42 -8.35 17.00
C ASN A 67 7.91 -8.14 16.71
N ALA A 68 8.26 -7.55 15.58
CA ALA A 68 9.65 -7.27 15.20
C ALA A 68 10.38 -6.36 16.20
N VAL A 69 9.65 -5.45 16.89
CA VAL A 69 10.22 -4.47 17.84
C VAL A 69 10.19 -4.95 19.28
N PHE A 70 9.07 -5.52 19.72
CA PHE A 70 8.78 -5.83 21.12
C PHE A 70 8.56 -7.31 21.39
N ASN A 71 8.65 -8.16 20.36
CA ASN A 71 8.36 -9.59 20.44
C ASN A 71 6.94 -9.88 20.97
N THR A 72 5.98 -9.02 20.60
CA THR A 72 4.56 -9.27 20.94
C THR A 72 4.01 -10.43 20.13
N PRO A 73 3.06 -11.20 20.65
CA PRO A 73 2.43 -12.27 19.88
C PRO A 73 1.69 -11.71 18.67
N CYS A 74 1.74 -12.42 17.54
CA CYS A 74 0.98 -12.15 16.33
C CYS A 74 -0.17 -13.12 16.20
N PHE A 75 -1.34 -12.58 15.83
CA PHE A 75 -2.54 -13.37 15.58
C PHE A 75 -2.99 -13.11 14.14
N TYR A 76 -3.52 -14.14 13.48
CA TYR A 76 -4.14 -13.96 12.18
C TYR A 76 -5.43 -13.13 12.36
N PRO A 77 -5.56 -11.96 11.72
CA PRO A 77 -6.75 -11.15 11.89
C PRO A 77 -8.00 -11.83 11.33
N GLY A 78 -9.04 -11.90 12.14
CA GLY A 78 -10.36 -12.38 11.76
C GLY A 78 -11.33 -11.25 11.44
N PHE A 79 -12.59 -11.61 11.22
CA PHE A 79 -13.66 -10.62 11.07
C PHE A 79 -13.87 -9.85 12.35
N ALA A 80 -14.00 -8.51 12.24
CA ALA A 80 -14.22 -7.58 13.33
C ALA A 80 -13.11 -7.52 14.39
N ASP A 81 -11.93 -8.05 14.08
CA ASP A 81 -10.77 -7.87 14.94
C ASP A 81 -10.40 -6.39 15.04
N ASN A 82 -9.95 -6.03 16.22
CA ASN A 82 -9.59 -4.66 16.53
C ASN A 82 -8.31 -4.59 17.36
N GLN A 83 -7.64 -3.45 17.23
CA GLN A 83 -6.47 -3.14 18.01
C GLN A 83 -6.53 -1.69 18.50
N PHE A 84 -6.05 -1.49 19.72
CA PHE A 84 -6.06 -0.18 20.38
C PHE A 84 -4.68 0.17 20.88
N PHE A 85 -4.33 1.43 20.70
CA PHE A 85 -3.22 2.05 21.40
C PHE A 85 -3.77 3.10 22.32
N GLU A 86 -3.51 2.96 23.59
CA GLU A 86 -3.91 3.91 24.62
C GLU A 86 -2.70 4.64 25.16
N LEU A 87 -2.77 5.97 25.19
CA LEU A 87 -1.74 6.82 25.78
C LEU A 87 -2.25 7.31 27.12
N HIS A 88 -1.73 6.75 28.18
CA HIS A 88 -2.07 7.11 29.55
C HIS A 88 -1.09 8.12 30.10
N LYS A 89 -1.65 9.12 30.78
CA LYS A 89 -0.86 10.03 31.59
C LYS A 89 -0.79 9.47 33.01
N GLN A 90 0.39 9.18 33.50
CA GLN A 90 0.59 8.78 34.87
C GLN A 90 0.48 10.00 35.77
N ASP A 91 -0.41 9.99 36.77
CA ASP A 91 -0.46 11.03 37.77
C ASP A 91 0.79 10.99 38.64
N GLU A 92 1.30 12.16 39.01
CA GLU A 92 2.59 12.34 39.70
C GLU A 92 2.60 11.48 40.98
N ILE A 93 3.36 10.38 40.96
CA ILE A 93 3.87 9.79 42.19
C ILE A 93 5.10 10.60 42.55
N TYR A 94 5.01 11.25 43.71
CA TYR A 94 6.08 12.04 44.31
C TYR A 94 7.25 11.13 44.66
N GLU A 95 8.19 10.94 43.76
CA GLU A 95 9.57 10.55 44.12
C GLU A 95 10.56 11.01 43.07
N ASN A 96 11.38 11.98 43.50
CA ASN A 96 12.70 12.32 42.99
C ASN A 96 12.91 12.52 41.49
N ASN A 97 12.77 13.78 41.04
CA ASN A 97 13.56 14.43 39.97
C ASN A 97 13.60 13.87 38.54
N LEU A 98 12.74 12.97 38.12
CA LEU A 98 12.68 12.53 36.73
C LEU A 98 11.39 12.99 36.06
N LYS A 99 11.41 14.23 35.54
CA LYS A 99 10.29 14.89 34.87
C LYS A 99 9.93 14.33 33.48
N GLU A 100 10.47 13.21 33.05
CA GLU A 100 10.37 12.80 31.64
C GLU A 100 9.47 11.61 31.32
N ASN A 101 8.93 10.91 32.32
CA ASN A 101 8.18 9.66 32.07
C ASN A 101 6.72 9.70 32.54
N TYR A 102 5.99 10.78 32.22
CA TYR A 102 4.58 10.90 32.63
C TYR A 102 3.59 10.14 31.76
N PHE A 103 4.05 9.50 30.70
CA PHE A 103 3.18 8.80 29.77
C PHE A 103 3.64 7.37 29.57
N HIS A 104 2.66 6.46 29.50
CA HIS A 104 2.89 5.09 29.06
C HIS A 104 1.90 4.73 27.96
N VAL A 105 2.25 3.72 27.16
CA VAL A 105 1.47 3.21 26.05
C VAL A 105 1.04 1.81 26.38
N GLU A 106 -0.26 1.57 26.24
CA GLU A 106 -0.84 0.24 26.29
C GLU A 106 -1.31 -0.14 24.89
N TYR A 107 -0.98 -1.34 24.46
CA TYR A 107 -1.46 -1.92 23.20
C TYR A 107 -2.32 -3.13 23.49
N TYR A 108 -3.50 -3.14 22.90
CA TYR A 108 -4.47 -4.21 23.03
C TYR A 108 -4.83 -4.80 21.68
N PHE A 109 -5.04 -6.11 21.66
CA PHE A 109 -5.66 -6.82 20.55
C PHE A 109 -6.87 -7.59 21.04
N ASN A 110 -8.05 -7.31 20.46
CA ASN A 110 -9.33 -7.90 20.90
C ASN A 110 -9.56 -7.82 22.43
N GLY A 111 -9.21 -6.69 23.03
CA GLY A 111 -9.35 -6.44 24.46
C GLY A 111 -8.27 -7.09 25.33
N ASN A 112 -7.34 -7.84 24.78
CA ASN A 112 -6.22 -8.42 25.52
C ASN A 112 -5.03 -7.47 25.51
N LEU A 113 -4.51 -7.09 26.67
CA LEU A 113 -3.31 -6.28 26.80
C LEU A 113 -2.07 -7.08 26.36
N LEU A 114 -1.39 -6.61 25.34
CA LEU A 114 -0.19 -7.26 24.79
C LEU A 114 1.11 -6.50 25.08
N LEU A 115 1.02 -5.19 25.31
CA LEU A 115 2.18 -4.35 25.62
C LEU A 115 1.77 -3.26 26.59
N ASN A 116 2.61 -3.03 27.62
CA ASN A 116 2.55 -1.87 28.50
C ASN A 116 3.97 -1.36 28.72
N ILE A 117 4.28 -0.16 28.26
CA ILE A 117 5.63 0.37 28.22
C ILE A 117 5.62 1.90 28.33
N SER A 118 6.70 2.49 28.86
CA SER A 118 6.83 3.96 28.86
C SER A 118 6.82 4.52 27.44
N TYR A 119 6.17 5.68 27.26
CA TYR A 119 6.12 6.31 25.93
C TYR A 119 7.50 6.61 25.35
N SER A 120 8.44 7.03 26.20
CA SER A 120 9.81 7.33 25.79
C SER A 120 10.51 6.10 25.20
N GLU A 121 10.38 4.95 25.81
CA GLU A 121 10.94 3.69 25.32
C GLU A 121 10.19 3.19 24.08
N PHE A 122 8.86 3.27 24.05
CA PHE A 122 8.05 2.94 22.91
C PHE A 122 8.48 3.74 21.68
N LYS A 123 8.54 5.07 21.82
CA LYS A 123 8.96 5.96 20.73
C LYS A 123 10.39 5.67 20.27
N ARG A 124 11.33 5.49 21.21
CA ARG A 124 12.72 5.19 20.88
C ARG A 124 12.83 3.93 20.01
N LYS A 125 12.28 2.81 20.49
CA LYS A 125 12.36 1.52 19.79
C LYS A 125 11.67 1.56 18.43
N ILE A 126 10.49 2.16 18.32
CA ILE A 126 9.79 2.34 17.05
C ILE A 126 10.62 3.17 16.08
N SER A 127 11.13 4.33 16.54
CA SER A 127 11.87 5.26 15.67
C SER A 127 13.22 4.71 15.18
N GLU A 128 13.85 3.80 15.92
CA GLU A 128 15.13 3.18 15.54
C GLU A 128 15.01 2.31 14.28
N ILE A 129 13.86 1.69 14.05
CA ILE A 129 13.69 0.76 12.94
C ILE A 129 12.68 1.25 11.88
N MET A 130 12.01 2.38 12.14
CA MET A 130 10.97 2.91 11.24
C MET A 130 11.56 3.32 9.90
N TRP A 131 10.96 2.80 8.84
CA TRP A 131 11.35 3.17 7.48
C TRP A 131 10.66 4.44 7.00
N SER A 132 11.41 5.30 6.33
CA SER A 132 10.87 6.43 5.57
C SER A 132 10.17 5.95 4.30
N MET A 133 9.29 6.79 3.74
CA MET A 133 8.66 6.49 2.45
C MET A 133 9.69 6.29 1.33
N ASP A 134 10.80 7.01 1.34
CA ASP A 134 11.85 6.85 0.34
C ASP A 134 12.54 5.49 0.44
N GLN A 135 12.77 5.00 1.67
CA GLN A 135 13.30 3.65 1.89
C GLN A 135 12.32 2.57 1.43
N ILE A 136 11.02 2.74 1.71
CA ILE A 136 9.97 1.81 1.27
C ILE A 136 9.92 1.76 -0.25
N VAL A 137 9.87 2.92 -0.91
CA VAL A 137 9.85 3.01 -2.38
C VAL A 137 11.10 2.37 -2.99
N TYR A 138 12.27 2.61 -2.39
CA TYR A 138 13.53 2.01 -2.84
C TYR A 138 13.53 0.49 -2.68
N PHE A 139 13.05 -0.02 -1.55
CA PHE A 139 12.99 -1.46 -1.27
C PHE A 139 12.01 -2.19 -2.22
N CYS A 140 10.83 -1.62 -2.42
CA CYS A 140 9.82 -2.19 -3.31
C CYS A 140 10.23 -2.12 -4.79
N LYS A 141 11.36 -1.45 -5.12
CA LYS A 141 11.79 -1.24 -6.50
C LYS A 141 10.58 -0.90 -7.39
N VAL A 142 9.77 0.04 -6.93
CA VAL A 142 8.73 0.61 -7.78
C VAL A 142 9.47 1.33 -8.89
N GLU A 143 9.86 0.57 -9.90
CA GLU A 143 10.43 1.10 -11.13
C GLU A 143 9.38 2.04 -11.70
N LYS A 144 9.62 3.33 -11.54
CA LYS A 144 8.89 4.32 -12.33
C LYS A 144 9.22 3.94 -13.76
N TYR A 145 8.21 3.52 -14.52
CA TYR A 145 8.36 3.29 -15.94
C TYR A 145 9.18 4.44 -16.52
N SER A 146 10.36 4.09 -17.04
CA SER A 146 11.25 5.06 -17.66
C SER A 146 10.53 5.67 -18.84
N PHE A 147 10.86 6.92 -19.19
CA PHE A 147 10.41 7.52 -20.44
C PHE A 147 10.71 6.59 -21.64
N VAL A 148 11.78 5.81 -21.54
CA VAL A 148 12.18 4.79 -22.53
C VAL A 148 11.13 3.68 -22.64
N ASP A 149 10.52 3.24 -21.53
CA ASP A 149 9.49 2.21 -21.55
C ASP A 149 8.22 2.71 -22.24
N TYR A 150 7.81 3.94 -21.97
CA TYR A 150 6.69 4.58 -22.68
C TYR A 150 6.98 4.74 -24.17
N LEU A 151 8.20 5.14 -24.53
CA LEU A 151 8.62 5.25 -25.92
C LEU A 151 8.60 3.88 -26.62
N LEU A 152 9.07 2.84 -25.96
CA LEU A 152 9.06 1.47 -26.46
C LEU A 152 7.62 0.98 -26.72
N TYR A 153 6.73 1.17 -25.76
CA TYR A 153 5.30 0.82 -25.92
C TYR A 153 4.65 1.61 -27.05
N PHE A 154 4.99 2.88 -27.21
CA PHE A 154 4.48 3.70 -28.31
C PHE A 154 4.95 3.19 -29.67
N VAL A 155 6.25 2.90 -29.83
CA VAL A 155 6.83 2.38 -31.08
C VAL A 155 6.24 1.01 -31.43
N LEU A 156 6.09 0.11 -30.46
CA LEU A 156 5.47 -1.20 -30.67
C LEU A 156 4.01 -1.09 -31.08
N SER A 157 3.24 -0.21 -30.45
CA SER A 157 1.85 0.02 -30.80
C SER A 157 1.69 0.58 -32.21
N PHE A 158 2.55 1.52 -32.59
CA PHE A 158 2.53 2.14 -33.92
C PHE A 158 2.92 1.14 -35.03
N SER A 159 3.88 0.26 -34.76
CA SER A 159 4.26 -0.81 -35.69
C SER A 159 3.15 -1.83 -35.90
N LEU A 160 2.46 -2.24 -34.82
CA LEU A 160 1.31 -3.13 -34.91
C LEU A 160 0.16 -2.53 -35.74
N ILE A 161 -0.15 -1.25 -35.54
CA ILE A 161 -1.17 -0.55 -36.32
C ILE A 161 -0.77 -0.50 -37.81
N SER A 162 0.49 -0.20 -38.07
CA SER A 162 1.01 -0.13 -39.46
C SER A 162 0.91 -1.48 -40.19
N ILE A 163 1.28 -2.57 -39.52
CA ILE A 163 1.16 -3.94 -40.04
C ILE A 163 -0.32 -4.26 -40.32
N THR A 164 -1.21 -3.92 -39.41
CA THR A 164 -2.66 -4.17 -39.59
C THR A 164 -3.20 -3.42 -40.79
N ILE A 165 -2.80 -2.18 -41.02
CA ILE A 165 -3.22 -1.38 -42.17
C ILE A 165 -2.71 -2.02 -43.49
N VAL A 166 -1.47 -2.53 -43.55
CA VAL A 166 -0.93 -3.21 -44.71
C VAL A 166 -1.71 -4.47 -45.02
N MET A 167 -1.99 -5.32 -43.99
CA MET A 167 -2.79 -6.54 -44.16
C MET A 167 -4.23 -6.26 -44.65
N ILE A 168 -4.87 -5.20 -44.18
CA ILE A 168 -6.19 -4.79 -44.65
C ILE A 168 -6.12 -4.37 -46.14
N LYS A 169 -5.12 -3.58 -46.52
CA LYS A 169 -4.94 -3.15 -47.91
C LYS A 169 -4.71 -4.34 -48.87
N GLU A 170 -3.89 -5.30 -48.48
CA GLU A 170 -3.66 -6.52 -49.26
C GLU A 170 -4.93 -7.33 -49.43
N ASN A 171 -5.70 -7.53 -48.34
CA ASN A 171 -6.95 -8.27 -48.38
C ASN A 171 -8.00 -7.60 -49.29
N ILE A 172 -8.06 -6.27 -49.27
CA ILE A 172 -8.94 -5.51 -50.17
C ILE A 172 -8.47 -5.64 -51.61
N SER A 173 -7.18 -5.61 -51.87
CA SER A 173 -6.57 -5.76 -53.20
C SER A 173 -6.88 -7.17 -53.78
N GLU A 174 -6.71 -8.22 -52.98
CA GLU A 174 -7.04 -9.58 -53.40
C GLU A 174 -8.53 -9.78 -53.70
N LYS A 175 -9.43 -9.25 -52.90
CA LYS A 175 -10.87 -9.29 -53.16
C LYS A 175 -11.22 -8.57 -54.50
N LYS A 176 -10.58 -7.45 -54.79
CA LYS A 176 -10.75 -6.74 -56.06
C LYS A 176 -10.24 -7.59 -57.23
N ARG A 177 -9.11 -8.26 -57.14
CA ARG A 177 -8.56 -9.15 -58.17
C ARG A 177 -9.49 -10.33 -58.45
N GLN A 178 -10.01 -10.96 -57.40
CA GLN A 178 -10.96 -12.09 -57.53
C GLN A 178 -12.29 -11.67 -58.19
N ASN A 179 -12.81 -10.47 -57.89
CA ASN A 179 -14.04 -9.96 -58.51
C ASN A 179 -13.80 -9.62 -60.00
N ILE A 180 -12.62 -9.09 -60.37
CA ILE A 180 -12.28 -8.82 -61.76
C ILE A 180 -12.15 -10.14 -62.55
N SER A 181 -11.53 -11.17 -61.95
CA SER A 181 -11.42 -12.50 -62.51
C SER A 181 -12.78 -13.17 -62.76
N LYS A 182 -13.67 -13.07 -61.80
CA LYS A 182 -15.04 -13.62 -61.94
C LYS A 182 -15.88 -12.92 -63.01
N ASN A 183 -15.68 -11.62 -63.20
CA ASN A 183 -16.40 -10.88 -64.24
C ASN A 183 -15.80 -11.04 -65.64
N LYS A 184 -14.55 -11.48 -65.79
CA LYS A 184 -13.91 -11.65 -67.07
C LYS A 184 -14.23 -12.96 -67.80
N TYR A 185 -14.84 -13.95 -67.12
CA TYR A 185 -15.23 -15.24 -67.72
C TYR A 185 -16.68 -15.65 -67.41
N PRO A 186 -17.69 -14.87 -67.82
CA PRO A 186 -19.09 -15.33 -67.75
C PRO A 186 -19.53 -16.24 -68.87
N ILE A 187 -18.67 -16.49 -69.89
CA ILE A 187 -19.16 -17.02 -71.21
C ILE A 187 -19.08 -18.56 -71.35
N TYR A 188 -18.36 -19.25 -70.45
CA TYR A 188 -18.15 -20.68 -70.70
C TYR A 188 -19.10 -21.65 -69.95
N LYS A 189 -20.12 -21.20 -69.22
CA LYS A 189 -21.05 -22.11 -68.49
C LYS A 189 -22.33 -22.50 -69.23
N ASN A 190 -22.59 -21.94 -70.43
CA ASN A 190 -23.87 -22.18 -71.13
C ASN A 190 -23.80 -23.09 -72.36
N TYR A 191 -22.67 -23.78 -72.64
CA TYR A 191 -22.55 -24.63 -73.80
C TYR A 191 -22.53 -26.15 -73.58
N GLN A 192 -22.82 -26.64 -72.36
CA GLN A 192 -22.82 -28.08 -72.10
C GLN A 192 -24.15 -28.69 -71.72
N MET A 193 -25.27 -28.12 -72.11
CA MET A 193 -26.57 -28.82 -71.95
C MET A 193 -27.49 -28.59 -73.19
N LYS A 194 -27.08 -29.15 -74.35
CA LYS A 194 -27.99 -29.48 -75.46
C LYS A 194 -27.31 -30.53 -76.30
N GLU A 195 -27.28 -31.75 -75.83
CA GLU A 195 -27.25 -32.99 -76.62
C GLU A 195 -27.81 -34.07 -75.70
N ASN A 196 -29.02 -34.46 -76.12
CA ASN A 196 -29.92 -35.56 -75.91
C ASN A 196 -31.32 -35.21 -75.50
#